data_ba14808cfba6edabe4c0048c665747fe
#
_entry.id   ba14808cfba6edabe4c0048c665747fe
#
_cell.length_a   1.000
_cell.length_b   1.000
_cell.length_c   1.000
_cell.angle_alpha   90.00
_cell.angle_beta   90.00
_cell.angle_gamma   90.00
#
_symmetry.space_group_name_H-M   'P 1'
#
loop_
_entity.id
_entity.type
_entity.pdbx_description
1 polymer ?
#
loop_
_entity_poly.entity_id
_entity_poly.type
_entity_poly.pdbx_seq_one_letter_code
_entity_poly.pdbx_strand_id
1 'polypeptide(L)'
;AERGANWVTVEASHDLEGAVRRLAPRDVAVIDCLTLWLSNLMEDGAEISERVDALVAAMDASPADHLILISNEVGQGIVPDNPLARRFRDEAGWMHQTISGACDRVIVVQAGLTHALKG
;
A
#
# COMPACT_ATOMS: atom_id res chain seq x y z
N ALA A 1 -16.46 9.06 1.79
CA ALA A 1 -17.45 8.02 2.08
C ALA A 1 -17.75 7.99 3.57
N GLU A 2 -18.99 7.80 3.88
CA GLU A 2 -19.41 7.71 5.26
C GLU A 2 -19.02 6.37 5.86
N ARG A 3 -18.50 6.39 7.08
CA ARG A 3 -18.08 5.20 7.81
C ARG A 3 -18.92 5.05 9.06
N GLY A 4 -19.09 3.81 9.51
CA GLY A 4 -19.78 3.55 10.77
C GLY A 4 -19.02 4.09 11.99
N ALA A 5 -19.70 4.15 13.12
CA ALA A 5 -19.14 4.68 14.38
C ALA A 5 -17.96 3.84 14.92
N ASN A 6 -17.80 2.59 14.44
CA ASN A 6 -16.71 1.70 14.86
C ASN A 6 -15.39 1.98 14.18
N TRP A 7 -15.35 2.85 13.20
CA TRP A 7 -14.14 3.15 12.45
C TRP A 7 -13.40 4.33 13.06
N VAL A 8 -12.09 4.16 13.20
CA VAL A 8 -11.18 5.22 13.60
C VAL A 8 -10.26 5.52 12.44
N THR A 9 -10.15 6.78 12.05
CA THR A 9 -9.26 7.20 10.98
C THR A 9 -7.96 7.74 11.57
N VAL A 10 -6.85 7.24 11.07
CA VAL A 10 -5.51 7.69 11.43
C VAL A 10 -4.84 8.26 10.19
N GLU A 11 -4.33 9.50 10.29
CA GLU A 11 -3.58 10.10 9.22
C GLU A 11 -2.12 9.62 9.28
N ALA A 12 -1.64 9.01 8.18
CA ALA A 12 -0.29 8.48 8.11
C ALA A 12 0.29 8.69 6.72
N SER A 13 0.33 9.96 6.29
CA SER A 13 0.72 10.31 4.93
C SER A 13 2.17 9.93 4.59
N HIS A 14 3.06 9.86 5.57
CA HIS A 14 4.48 9.54 5.38
C HIS A 14 4.95 8.36 6.23
N ASP A 15 4.59 8.32 7.52
CA ASP A 15 5.03 7.26 8.43
C ASP A 15 4.01 6.13 8.52
N LEU A 16 3.77 5.47 7.39
CA LEU A 16 2.83 4.36 7.34
C LEU A 16 3.33 3.16 8.15
N GLU A 17 4.61 2.85 8.07
CA GLU A 17 5.21 1.75 8.84
C GLU A 17 5.04 1.96 10.35
N GLY A 18 5.17 3.20 10.83
CA GLY A 18 4.92 3.50 12.24
C GLY A 18 3.46 3.31 12.63
N ALA A 19 2.53 3.71 11.77
CA ALA A 19 1.11 3.50 12.01
C ALA A 19 0.78 2.00 12.10
N VAL A 20 1.35 1.19 11.22
CA VAL A 20 1.15 -0.26 11.24
C VAL A 20 1.70 -0.88 12.53
N ARG A 21 2.86 -0.41 12.99
CA ARG A 21 3.46 -0.91 14.24
C ARG A 21 2.64 -0.60 15.47
N ARG A 22 1.85 0.47 15.43
CA ARG A 22 1.02 0.89 16.58
C ARG A 22 -0.33 0.21 16.64
N LEU A 23 -0.66 -0.69 15.71
CA LEU A 23 -1.90 -1.44 15.74
C LEU A 23 -1.93 -2.42 16.91
N ALA A 24 -3.10 -2.63 17.47
CA ALA A 24 -3.32 -3.51 18.61
C ALA A 24 -3.77 -4.91 18.15
N PRO A 25 -3.64 -5.93 19.01
CA PRO A 25 -4.25 -7.22 18.75
C PRO A 25 -5.75 -7.08 18.51
N ARG A 26 -6.27 -7.84 17.57
CA ARG A 26 -7.68 -7.83 17.11
C ARG A 26 -8.05 -6.64 16.23
N ASP A 27 -7.14 -5.70 15.99
CA ASP A 27 -7.40 -4.65 15.03
C ASP A 27 -7.55 -5.23 13.62
N VAL A 28 -8.45 -4.62 12.86
CA VAL A 28 -8.54 -4.82 11.41
C VAL A 28 -8.27 -3.46 10.80
N ALA A 29 -7.19 -3.34 10.04
CA ALA A 29 -6.78 -2.08 9.48
C ALA A 29 -6.89 -2.09 7.96
N VAL A 30 -7.42 -1.00 7.41
CA VAL A 30 -7.46 -0.76 5.96
C VAL A 30 -6.53 0.41 5.67
N ILE A 31 -5.55 0.16 4.83
CA ILE A 31 -4.57 1.15 4.40
C ILE A 31 -4.98 1.65 3.02
N ASP A 32 -5.39 2.91 2.96
CA ASP A 32 -5.91 3.51 1.74
C ASP A 32 -5.16 4.83 1.48
N CYS A 33 -4.28 4.91 0.52
CA CYS A 33 -3.83 3.85 -0.37
C CYS A 33 -2.30 3.89 -0.50
N LEU A 34 -1.73 2.80 -0.97
CA LEU A 34 -0.27 2.68 -1.11
C LEU A 34 0.30 3.61 -2.18
N THR A 35 -0.42 3.84 -3.26
CA THR A 35 0.06 4.72 -4.33
C THR A 35 0.13 6.18 -3.88
N LEU A 36 -0.77 6.64 -3.03
CA LEU A 36 -0.67 7.97 -2.45
C LEU A 36 0.53 8.08 -1.52
N TRP A 37 0.75 7.08 -0.68
CA TRP A 37 1.93 7.00 0.18
C TRP A 37 3.22 7.07 -0.63
N LEU A 38 3.30 6.29 -1.72
CA LEU A 38 4.45 6.32 -2.63
C LEU A 38 4.67 7.72 -3.19
N SER A 39 3.61 8.37 -3.64
CA SER A 39 3.69 9.74 -4.17
C SER A 39 4.27 10.70 -3.14
N ASN A 40 3.82 10.61 -1.89
CA ASN A 40 4.32 11.46 -0.81
C ASN A 40 5.81 11.18 -0.52
N LEU A 41 6.22 9.93 -0.55
CA LEU A 41 7.63 9.55 -0.37
C LEU A 41 8.51 10.10 -1.48
N MET A 42 8.03 10.04 -2.72
CA MET A 42 8.78 10.57 -3.87
C MET A 42 8.93 12.09 -3.78
N GLU A 43 7.88 12.80 -3.38
CA GLU A 43 7.95 14.25 -3.14
C GLU A 43 9.02 14.61 -2.11
N ASP A 44 9.14 13.80 -1.06
CA ASP A 44 10.12 14.04 0.01
C ASP A 44 11.54 13.63 -0.36
N GLY A 45 11.73 13.01 -1.52
CA GLY A 45 13.04 12.47 -1.91
C GLY A 45 13.47 11.28 -1.06
N ALA A 46 12.53 10.54 -0.49
CA ALA A 46 12.82 9.39 0.37
C ALA A 46 13.40 8.24 -0.45
N GLU A 47 14.16 7.38 0.22
CA GLU A 47 14.67 6.14 -0.36
C GLU A 47 13.53 5.11 -0.39
N ILE A 48 12.93 4.92 -1.56
CA ILE A 48 11.68 4.15 -1.68
C ILE A 48 11.87 2.69 -1.24
N SER A 49 12.94 2.04 -1.68
CA SER A 49 13.15 0.63 -1.33
C SER A 49 13.27 0.41 0.18
N GLU A 50 13.97 1.30 0.88
CA GLU A 50 14.11 1.22 2.33
C GLU A 50 12.77 1.39 3.05
N ARG A 51 11.95 2.32 2.57
CA ARG A 51 10.65 2.58 3.17
C ARG A 51 9.67 1.44 2.92
N VAL A 52 9.67 0.87 1.73
CA VAL A 52 8.84 -0.30 1.43
C VAL A 52 9.26 -1.51 2.25
N ASP A 53 10.56 -1.75 2.37
CA ASP A 53 11.07 -2.85 3.20
C ASP A 53 10.69 -2.65 4.67
N ALA A 54 10.74 -1.41 5.17
CA ALA A 54 10.32 -1.09 6.52
C ALA A 54 8.82 -1.35 6.74
N LEU A 55 7.99 -1.06 5.73
CA LEU A 55 6.57 -1.35 5.79
C LEU A 55 6.32 -2.86 5.85
N VAL A 56 7.00 -3.63 5.01
CA VAL A 56 6.87 -5.10 5.02
C VAL A 56 7.27 -5.66 6.38
N ALA A 57 8.38 -5.18 6.95
CA ALA A 57 8.80 -5.60 8.30
C ALA A 57 7.76 -5.25 9.36
N ALA A 58 7.14 -4.08 9.26
CA ALA A 58 6.07 -3.68 10.17
C ALA A 58 4.83 -4.55 10.02
N MET A 59 4.48 -4.92 8.79
CA MET A 59 3.36 -5.83 8.52
C MET A 59 3.60 -7.21 9.17
N ASP A 60 4.80 -7.74 9.00
CA ASP A 60 5.15 -9.05 9.56
C ASP A 60 5.13 -9.05 11.09
N ALA A 61 5.49 -7.93 11.71
CA ALA A 61 5.55 -7.79 13.15
C ALA A 61 4.24 -7.31 13.77
N SER A 62 3.26 -6.94 12.96
CA SER A 62 2.00 -6.37 13.46
C SER A 62 1.16 -7.41 14.19
N PRO A 63 0.61 -7.07 15.38
CA PRO A 63 -0.29 -7.96 16.10
C PRO A 63 -1.73 -7.91 15.58
N ALA A 64 -2.04 -7.06 14.59
CA ALA A 64 -3.39 -6.90 14.07
C ALA A 64 -3.90 -8.23 13.47
N ASP A 65 -5.22 -8.46 13.59
CA ASP A 65 -5.84 -9.65 13.02
C ASP A 65 -5.78 -9.63 11.50
N HIS A 66 -6.04 -8.48 10.90
CA HIS A 66 -6.04 -8.33 9.44
C HIS A 66 -5.46 -6.99 9.05
N LEU A 67 -4.63 -7.01 8.01
CA LEU A 67 -4.16 -5.83 7.31
C LEU A 67 -4.65 -5.90 5.87
N ILE A 68 -5.41 -4.92 5.45
CA ILE A 68 -5.94 -4.81 4.09
C ILE A 68 -5.31 -3.59 3.45
N LEU A 69 -4.52 -3.80 2.40
CA LEU A 69 -3.82 -2.72 1.73
C LEU A 69 -4.47 -2.48 0.38
N ILE A 70 -4.82 -1.23 0.13
CA ILE A 70 -5.45 -0.81 -1.13
C ILE A 70 -4.42 -0.05 -1.93
N SER A 71 -4.34 -0.36 -3.22
CA SER A 71 -3.44 0.33 -4.13
C SER A 71 -4.04 0.35 -5.52
N ASN A 72 -3.59 1.31 -6.34
CA ASN A 72 -4.01 1.40 -7.72
C ASN A 72 -2.97 0.80 -8.64
N GLU A 73 -3.42 0.02 -9.63
CA GLU A 73 -2.53 -0.46 -10.69
C GLU A 73 -2.26 0.67 -11.67
N VAL A 74 -1.01 1.06 -11.80
CA VAL A 74 -0.60 2.17 -12.66
C VAL A 74 0.36 1.72 -13.78
N GLY A 75 0.62 0.42 -13.86
CA GLY A 75 1.56 -0.15 -14.83
C GLY A 75 0.93 -0.58 -16.14
N GLN A 76 -0.39 -0.56 -16.24
CA GLN A 76 -1.12 -0.95 -17.44
C GLN A 76 -1.48 0.29 -18.25
N GLY A 77 -1.29 0.22 -19.56
CA GLY A 77 -1.60 1.31 -20.46
C GLY A 77 -0.39 1.86 -21.18
N ILE A 78 -0.54 3.07 -21.74
CA ILE A 78 0.52 3.72 -22.53
C ILE A 78 1.64 4.18 -21.61
N VAL A 79 2.89 3.96 -22.03
CA VAL A 79 4.07 4.42 -21.29
C VAL A 79 4.07 5.96 -21.27
N PRO A 80 4.16 6.59 -20.08
CA PRO A 80 4.16 8.04 -19.99
C PRO A 80 5.38 8.69 -20.64
N ASP A 81 5.21 9.87 -21.23
CA ASP A 81 6.32 10.66 -21.78
C ASP A 81 7.13 11.35 -20.68
N ASN A 82 6.51 11.65 -19.56
CA ASN A 82 7.12 12.38 -18.46
C ASN A 82 8.04 11.47 -17.64
N PRO A 83 9.34 11.83 -17.45
CA PRO A 83 10.25 11.00 -16.67
C PRO A 83 9.80 10.75 -15.23
N LEU A 84 9.18 11.73 -14.58
CA LEU A 84 8.68 11.56 -13.23
C LEU A 84 7.53 10.55 -13.18
N ALA A 85 6.62 10.62 -14.14
CA ALA A 85 5.50 9.68 -14.22
C ALA A 85 6.00 8.26 -14.52
N ARG A 86 7.04 8.10 -15.36
CA ARG A 86 7.66 6.80 -15.61
C ARG A 86 8.32 6.26 -14.35
N ARG A 87 9.01 7.12 -13.60
CA ARG A 87 9.62 6.72 -12.34
C ARG A 87 8.56 6.28 -11.34
N PHE A 88 7.46 7.01 -11.22
CA PHE A 88 6.36 6.63 -10.34
C PHE A 88 5.79 5.26 -10.72
N ARG A 89 5.58 5.03 -12.01
CA ARG A 89 5.08 3.75 -12.52
C ARG A 89 6.03 2.60 -12.15
N ASP A 90 7.35 2.80 -12.34
CA ASP A 90 8.36 1.78 -12.06
C ASP A 90 8.44 1.48 -10.56
N GLU A 91 8.46 2.52 -9.75
CA GLU A 91 8.50 2.38 -8.29
C GLU A 91 7.22 1.71 -7.77
N ALA A 92 6.06 2.07 -8.32
CA ALA A 92 4.79 1.44 -7.93
C ALA A 92 4.79 -0.04 -8.29
N GLY A 93 5.26 -0.40 -9.47
CA GLY A 93 5.36 -1.80 -9.88
C GLY A 93 6.26 -2.60 -8.96
N TRP A 94 7.43 -2.07 -8.63
CA TRP A 94 8.35 -2.71 -7.69
C TRP A 94 7.73 -2.83 -6.29
N MET A 95 7.11 -1.75 -5.80
CA MET A 95 6.41 -1.76 -4.51
C MET A 95 5.33 -2.83 -4.46
N HIS A 96 4.52 -2.93 -5.51
CA HIS A 96 3.45 -3.93 -5.57
C HIS A 96 4.00 -5.35 -5.53
N GLN A 97 5.09 -5.62 -6.23
CA GLN A 97 5.73 -6.93 -6.22
C GLN A 97 6.25 -7.27 -4.82
N THR A 98 6.92 -6.34 -4.18
CA THR A 98 7.51 -6.55 -2.85
C THR A 98 6.43 -6.78 -1.79
N ILE A 99 5.40 -5.94 -1.77
CA ILE A 99 4.33 -6.06 -0.77
C ILE A 99 3.48 -7.30 -1.03
N SER A 100 3.18 -7.61 -2.29
CA SER A 100 2.42 -8.81 -2.64
C SER A 100 3.13 -10.08 -2.20
N GLY A 101 4.46 -10.09 -2.23
CA GLY A 101 5.25 -11.22 -1.72
C GLY A 101 5.02 -11.47 -0.23
N ALA A 102 4.70 -10.43 0.53
CA ALA A 102 4.46 -10.51 1.98
C ALA A 102 2.99 -10.75 2.33
N CYS A 103 2.07 -10.62 1.37
CA CYS A 103 0.65 -10.80 1.61
C CYS A 103 0.24 -12.26 1.46
N ASP A 104 -0.75 -12.69 2.23
CA ASP A 104 -1.35 -14.02 2.09
C ASP A 104 -2.27 -14.08 0.88
N ARG A 105 -2.92 -12.97 0.55
CA ARG A 105 -3.86 -12.87 -0.56
C ARG A 105 -3.62 -11.60 -1.35
N VAL A 106 -3.73 -11.69 -2.66
CA VAL A 106 -3.63 -10.54 -3.57
C VAL A 106 -4.77 -10.61 -4.56
N ILE A 107 -5.56 -9.54 -4.63
CA ILE A 107 -6.76 -9.48 -5.45
C ILE A 107 -6.69 -8.25 -6.35
N VAL A 108 -7.02 -8.41 -7.62
CA VAL A 108 -7.20 -7.32 -8.57
C VAL A 108 -8.69 -7.11 -8.81
N VAL A 109 -9.13 -5.86 -8.84
CA VAL A 109 -10.50 -5.49 -9.17
C VAL A 109 -10.49 -4.76 -10.51
N GLN A 110 -11.17 -5.33 -11.49
CA GLN A 110 -11.30 -4.75 -12.83
C GLN A 110 -12.76 -4.83 -13.26
N ALA A 111 -13.30 -3.72 -13.74
CA ALA A 111 -14.68 -3.65 -14.21
C ALA A 111 -15.70 -4.19 -13.17
N GLY A 112 -15.44 -3.95 -11.89
CA GLY A 112 -16.30 -4.42 -10.80
C GLY A 112 -16.15 -5.91 -10.47
N LEU A 113 -15.24 -6.61 -11.12
CA LEU A 113 -15.02 -8.05 -10.91
C LEU A 113 -13.69 -8.27 -10.17
N THR A 114 -13.69 -9.22 -9.24
CA THR A 114 -12.48 -9.57 -8.49
C THR A 114 -11.75 -10.72 -9.16
N HIS A 115 -10.42 -10.67 -9.07
CA HIS A 115 -9.55 -11.68 -9.65
C HIS A 115 -8.42 -11.99 -8.68
N ALA A 116 -8.42 -13.19 -8.12
CA ALA A 116 -7.39 -13.59 -7.17
C ALA A 116 -6.10 -13.93 -7.90
N LEU A 117 -5.01 -13.22 -7.55
CA LEU A 117 -3.67 -13.50 -8.07
C LEU A 117 -2.88 -14.40 -7.11
N LYS A 118 -3.24 -14.40 -5.84
CA LYS A 118 -2.57 -15.18 -4.79
C LYS A 118 -3.57 -15.49 -3.69
N GLY A 119 -3.50 -16.68 -3.15
CA GLY A 119 -4.40 -17.15 -2.08
C GLY A 119 -5.71 -17.74 -2.59
#